data_5969288af3d6598b6b655d529bf12084
#
_entry.id   5969288af3d6598b6b655d529bf12084
#
_cell.length_a   1.000
_cell.length_b   1.000
_cell.length_c   1.000
_cell.angle_alpha   90.00
_cell.angle_beta   90.00
_cell.angle_gamma   90.00
#
_symmetry.space_group_name_H-M   'P 1'
#
loop_
_entity.id
_entity.type
_entity.pdbx_description
1 polymer ?
#
loop_
_entity_poly.entity_id
_entity_poly.type
_entity_poly.pdbx_seq_one_letter_code
_entity_poly.pdbx_strand_id
1 'polypeptide(L)'
;QDQNKDFDWELPEQYALIHKLQPGCLVGNNHHQTPFAGEDIQIFERDLPGENTAGLSGQDVSHLPLETCETMNGMWGYKITDQNYKSTKTLIHYLVKAAGKNANLLMNIGPQPDGELPAVAVQRLQEMGEWMKQYGETIYGTRGGVVAPHDWGVTTQKGNKLYVHILDLRSEER
;
A
#
# COMPACT_ATOMS: atom_id res chain seq x y z
N GLN A 1 -9.60 -8.57 12.26
CA GLN A 1 -8.54 -8.46 13.27
C GLN A 1 -8.96 -9.18 14.51
N ASP A 2 -8.21 -10.18 14.90
CA ASP A 2 -8.47 -10.84 16.14
C ASP A 2 -7.83 -10.09 17.31
N GLN A 3 -8.65 -9.62 18.20
CA GLN A 3 -8.22 -9.07 19.48
C GLN A 3 -8.26 -10.09 20.61
N ASN A 4 -8.75 -11.30 20.31
CA ASN A 4 -8.79 -12.39 21.28
C ASN A 4 -7.47 -13.17 21.19
N LYS A 5 -6.47 -12.76 21.98
CA LYS A 5 -5.15 -13.38 22.04
C LYS A 5 -5.18 -14.82 22.60
N ASP A 6 -6.28 -15.23 23.21
CA ASP A 6 -6.46 -16.54 23.82
C ASP A 6 -7.06 -17.59 22.86
N PHE A 7 -7.45 -17.17 21.65
CA PHE A 7 -7.99 -18.08 20.64
C PHE A 7 -6.87 -18.56 19.72
N ASP A 8 -6.69 -19.88 19.65
CA ASP A 8 -5.80 -20.50 18.69
C ASP A 8 -6.48 -20.59 17.31
N TRP A 9 -5.97 -19.82 16.37
CA TRP A 9 -6.47 -19.76 14.98
C TRP A 9 -5.92 -20.87 14.10
N GLU A 10 -5.03 -21.74 14.62
CA GLU A 10 -4.38 -22.82 13.84
C GLU A 10 -3.81 -22.30 12.50
N LEU A 11 -3.19 -21.11 12.51
CA LEU A 11 -2.72 -20.45 11.29
C LEU A 11 -1.71 -21.29 10.48
N PRO A 12 -0.78 -22.01 11.09
CA PRO A 12 0.12 -22.89 10.35
C PRO A 12 -0.61 -23.95 9.52
N GLU A 13 -1.66 -24.55 10.07
CA GLU A 13 -2.48 -25.56 9.40
C GLU A 13 -3.29 -24.94 8.26
N GLN A 14 -3.85 -23.72 8.45
CA GLN A 14 -4.56 -22.99 7.41
C GLN A 14 -3.63 -22.64 6.25
N TYR A 15 -2.42 -22.10 6.53
CA TYR A 15 -1.44 -21.77 5.50
C TYR A 15 -0.93 -23.01 4.75
N ALA A 16 -0.66 -24.09 5.46
CA ALA A 16 -0.29 -25.36 4.85
C ALA A 16 -1.39 -25.91 3.94
N LEU A 17 -2.67 -25.78 4.34
CA LEU A 17 -3.79 -26.20 3.53
C LEU A 17 -3.92 -25.36 2.25
N ILE A 18 -3.76 -24.03 2.35
CA ILE A 18 -3.77 -23.13 1.19
C ILE A 18 -2.70 -23.54 0.19
N HIS A 19 -1.46 -23.69 0.62
CA HIS A 19 -0.35 -24.08 -0.25
C HIS A 19 -0.47 -25.49 -0.79
N LYS A 20 -1.08 -26.42 -0.03
CA LYS A 20 -1.38 -27.77 -0.51
C LYS A 20 -2.40 -27.77 -1.64
N LEU A 21 -3.45 -26.96 -1.54
CA LEU A 21 -4.52 -26.89 -2.54
C LEU A 21 -4.13 -26.01 -3.73
N GLN A 22 -3.37 -24.97 -3.50
CA GLN A 22 -2.91 -24.05 -4.53
C GLN A 22 -1.47 -23.58 -4.24
N PRO A 23 -0.46 -24.34 -4.69
CA PRO A 23 0.96 -24.08 -4.36
C PRO A 23 1.48 -22.71 -4.78
N GLY A 24 0.87 -22.08 -5.79
CA GLY A 24 1.24 -20.73 -6.26
C GLY A 24 0.48 -19.60 -5.58
N CYS A 25 -0.40 -19.89 -4.61
CA CYS A 25 -1.10 -18.86 -3.85
C CYS A 25 -0.16 -18.18 -2.85
N LEU A 26 -0.19 -16.85 -2.80
CA LEU A 26 0.54 -16.08 -1.80
C LEU A 26 -0.35 -15.83 -0.59
N VAL A 27 0.21 -16.02 0.60
CA VAL A 27 -0.48 -15.78 1.87
C VAL A 27 0.03 -14.47 2.46
N GLY A 28 -0.87 -13.53 2.68
CA GLY A 28 -0.64 -12.30 3.43
C GLY A 28 -1.69 -12.16 4.53
N ASN A 29 -1.30 -11.73 5.70
CA ASN A 29 -2.17 -11.57 6.84
C ASN A 29 -1.96 -10.19 7.51
N ASN A 30 -3.03 -9.42 7.62
CA ASN A 30 -3.00 -8.08 8.19
C ASN A 30 -3.21 -8.12 9.72
N HIS A 31 -2.35 -8.80 10.43
CA HIS A 31 -2.42 -8.93 11.90
C HIS A 31 -1.60 -7.89 12.67
N HIS A 32 -0.95 -6.96 11.97
CA HIS A 32 -0.15 -5.86 12.54
C HIS A 32 1.04 -6.33 13.41
N GLN A 33 1.62 -7.46 13.06
CA GLN A 33 2.81 -8.03 13.70
C GLN A 33 3.86 -8.35 12.63
N THR A 34 5.03 -8.77 13.06
CA THR A 34 6.02 -9.39 12.15
C THR A 34 5.43 -10.66 11.55
N PRO A 35 5.78 -11.00 10.30
CA PRO A 35 5.21 -12.16 9.62
C PRO A 35 5.38 -13.47 10.39
N PHE A 36 4.33 -14.28 10.37
CA PHE A 36 4.37 -15.63 10.89
C PHE A 36 4.95 -16.61 9.86
N ALA A 37 5.36 -17.79 10.33
CA ALA A 37 5.83 -18.84 9.43
C ALA A 37 4.73 -19.25 8.44
N GLY A 38 5.06 -19.25 7.14
CA GLY A 38 4.11 -19.58 6.06
C GLY A 38 3.44 -18.36 5.41
N GLU A 39 3.73 -17.16 5.87
CA GLU A 39 3.31 -15.93 5.17
C GLU A 39 4.33 -15.55 4.10
N ASP A 40 3.83 -15.09 2.95
CA ASP A 40 4.61 -14.73 1.77
C ASP A 40 4.73 -13.22 1.58
N ILE A 41 3.83 -12.45 2.22
CA ILE A 41 3.73 -10.99 2.08
C ILE A 41 3.51 -10.39 3.46
N GLN A 42 4.25 -9.31 3.78
CA GLN A 42 3.96 -8.49 4.95
C GLN A 42 3.06 -7.32 4.57
N ILE A 43 1.97 -7.13 5.34
CA ILE A 43 0.96 -6.11 5.09
C ILE A 43 1.05 -5.00 6.13
N PHE A 44 0.93 -3.76 5.65
CA PHE A 44 0.81 -2.54 6.44
C PHE A 44 -0.54 -1.89 6.14
N GLU A 45 -1.22 -1.36 7.14
CA GLU A 45 -2.53 -0.73 6.98
C GLU A 45 -2.44 0.77 7.23
N ARG A 46 -2.86 1.58 6.25
CA ARG A 46 -2.89 3.05 6.28
C ARG A 46 -1.54 3.74 6.43
N ASP A 47 -0.53 3.01 6.81
CA ASP A 47 0.84 3.48 6.93
C ASP A 47 1.73 2.82 5.88
N LEU A 48 2.80 3.49 5.53
CA LEU A 48 3.86 2.90 4.72
C LEU A 48 4.81 2.08 5.60
N PRO A 49 5.54 1.09 5.04
CA PRO A 49 6.52 0.32 5.79
C PRO A 49 7.47 1.22 6.60
N GLY A 50 7.58 0.95 7.91
CA GLY A 50 8.39 1.74 8.84
C GLY A 50 7.76 3.05 9.32
N GLU A 51 6.49 3.30 9.01
CA GLU A 51 5.69 4.38 9.58
C GLU A 51 4.60 3.80 10.50
N ASN A 52 4.13 4.59 11.45
CA ASN A 52 3.04 4.21 12.36
C ASN A 52 2.19 5.43 12.74
N THR A 53 1.81 6.22 11.76
CA THR A 53 1.00 7.45 11.95
C THR A 53 -0.45 7.09 12.26
N ALA A 54 -0.98 6.04 11.61
CA ALA A 54 -2.32 5.53 11.87
C ALA A 54 -2.39 4.66 13.14
N GLY A 55 -1.24 4.28 13.73
CA GLY A 55 -1.17 3.47 14.94
C GLY A 55 -1.39 1.98 14.74
N LEU A 56 -1.39 1.50 13.49
CA LEU A 56 -1.66 0.11 13.12
C LEU A 56 -0.42 -0.62 12.57
N SER A 57 0.69 0.07 12.36
CA SER A 57 1.84 -0.43 11.60
C SER A 57 3.17 -0.27 12.36
N GLY A 58 3.13 -0.53 13.67
CA GLY A 58 4.32 -0.45 14.54
C GLY A 58 5.25 -1.66 14.49
N GLN A 59 4.94 -2.66 13.65
CA GLN A 59 5.78 -3.86 13.47
C GLN A 59 7.06 -3.54 12.68
N ASP A 60 8.12 -4.30 12.95
CA ASP A 60 9.35 -4.24 12.17
C ASP A 60 9.12 -4.64 10.71
N VAL A 61 9.85 -4.00 9.80
CA VAL A 61 9.81 -4.31 8.37
C VAL A 61 10.64 -5.56 8.11
N SER A 62 10.01 -6.59 7.54
CA SER A 62 10.66 -7.86 7.21
C SER A 62 11.36 -7.83 5.85
N HIS A 63 11.94 -8.98 5.46
CA HIS A 63 12.52 -9.18 4.13
C HIS A 63 11.52 -9.74 3.11
N LEU A 64 10.29 -10.03 3.51
CA LEU A 64 9.24 -10.48 2.60
C LEU A 64 8.84 -9.36 1.63
N PRO A 65 8.20 -9.68 0.50
CA PRO A 65 7.47 -8.69 -0.27
C PRO A 65 6.53 -7.88 0.62
N LEU A 66 6.48 -6.57 0.41
CA LEU A 66 5.71 -5.64 1.23
C LEU A 66 4.48 -5.16 0.47
N GLU A 67 3.38 -5.01 1.17
CA GLU A 67 2.18 -4.35 0.68
C GLU A 67 1.67 -3.35 1.71
N THR A 68 1.21 -2.21 1.25
CA THR A 68 0.46 -1.27 2.06
C THR A 68 -0.93 -1.11 1.50
N CYS A 69 -1.96 -1.08 2.34
CA CYS A 69 -3.32 -0.81 1.92
C CYS A 69 -3.81 0.54 2.45
N GLU A 70 -4.49 1.27 1.59
CA GLU A 70 -5.09 2.56 1.92
C GLU A 70 -6.45 2.69 1.22
N THR A 71 -7.35 3.50 1.77
CA THR A 71 -8.64 3.81 1.16
C THR A 71 -8.67 5.23 0.59
N MET A 72 -9.45 5.44 -0.46
CA MET A 72 -9.55 6.76 -1.11
C MET A 72 -10.19 7.84 -0.25
N ASN A 73 -10.99 7.45 0.74
CA ASN A 73 -11.69 8.34 1.67
C ASN A 73 -11.42 7.94 3.13
N GLY A 74 -12.31 8.24 4.06
CA GLY A 74 -12.12 7.93 5.48
C GLY A 74 -12.45 6.48 5.85
N MET A 75 -13.36 5.85 5.12
CA MET A 75 -13.93 4.53 5.46
C MET A 75 -13.52 3.46 4.45
N TRP A 76 -13.30 2.23 4.91
CA TRP A 76 -13.03 1.08 4.04
C TRP A 76 -14.25 0.67 3.21
N GLY A 77 -15.42 0.63 3.84
CA GLY A 77 -16.69 0.39 3.16
C GLY A 77 -17.35 1.68 2.70
N TYR A 78 -18.41 1.55 1.87
CA TYR A 78 -19.20 2.68 1.45
C TYR A 78 -19.94 3.32 2.63
N LYS A 79 -19.87 4.63 2.73
CA LYS A 79 -20.62 5.44 3.66
C LYS A 79 -21.07 6.72 2.97
N ILE A 80 -22.39 6.87 2.80
CA ILE A 80 -23.00 7.98 2.05
C ILE A 80 -22.57 9.37 2.56
N THR A 81 -22.27 9.50 3.86
CA THR A 81 -21.83 10.75 4.48
C THR A 81 -20.32 11.00 4.38
N ASP A 82 -19.53 10.00 3.97
CA ASP A 82 -18.08 10.16 3.81
C ASP A 82 -17.74 10.59 2.38
N GLN A 83 -17.78 11.89 2.17
CA GLN A 83 -17.45 12.53 0.89
C GLN A 83 -16.02 13.10 0.87
N ASN A 84 -15.22 12.80 1.89
CA ASN A 84 -13.86 13.34 2.03
C ASN A 84 -12.84 12.49 1.25
N TYR A 85 -12.94 12.51 -0.08
CA TYR A 85 -12.00 11.80 -0.94
C TYR A 85 -10.65 12.51 -1.01
N LYS A 86 -9.58 11.74 -0.88
CA LYS A 86 -8.21 12.22 -1.11
C LYS A 86 -8.07 12.79 -2.52
N SER A 87 -7.25 13.83 -2.68
CA SER A 87 -6.95 14.38 -3.99
C SER A 87 -6.12 13.39 -4.82
N THR A 88 -6.21 13.46 -6.15
CA THR A 88 -5.38 12.67 -7.06
C THR A 88 -3.90 12.84 -6.77
N LYS A 89 -3.46 14.07 -6.46
CA LYS A 89 -2.08 14.35 -6.03
C LYS A 89 -1.71 13.54 -4.80
N THR A 90 -2.56 13.52 -3.77
CA THR A 90 -2.32 12.76 -2.53
C THR A 90 -2.21 11.27 -2.81
N LEU A 91 -3.08 10.72 -3.66
CA LEU A 91 -3.07 9.30 -4.03
C LEU A 91 -1.83 8.93 -4.85
N ILE A 92 -1.42 9.76 -5.80
CA ILE A 92 -0.17 9.56 -6.56
C ILE A 92 1.04 9.64 -5.63
N HIS A 93 1.08 10.61 -4.72
CA HIS A 93 2.17 10.70 -3.73
C HIS A 93 2.24 9.45 -2.86
N TYR A 94 1.10 8.90 -2.47
CA TYR A 94 1.06 7.67 -1.68
C TYR A 94 1.60 6.47 -2.47
N LEU A 95 1.18 6.31 -3.74
CA LEU A 95 1.69 5.29 -4.66
C LEU A 95 3.21 5.38 -4.82
N VAL A 96 3.72 6.59 -5.09
CA VAL A 96 5.15 6.84 -5.28
C VAL A 96 5.94 6.54 -4.02
N LYS A 97 5.45 6.97 -2.85
CA LYS A 97 6.08 6.67 -1.55
C LYS A 97 6.08 5.18 -1.24
N ALA A 98 4.98 4.47 -1.54
CA ALA A 98 4.91 3.01 -1.38
C ALA A 98 5.99 2.32 -2.23
N ALA A 99 6.10 2.67 -3.52
CA ALA A 99 7.12 2.15 -4.41
C ALA A 99 8.54 2.47 -3.93
N GLY A 100 8.79 3.69 -3.45
CA GLY A 100 10.07 4.11 -2.88
C GLY A 100 10.46 3.36 -1.60
N LYS A 101 9.48 2.86 -0.85
CA LYS A 101 9.66 1.98 0.31
C LYS A 101 9.57 0.48 -0.04
N ASN A 102 9.64 0.15 -1.33
CA ASN A 102 9.65 -1.19 -1.87
C ASN A 102 8.36 -1.99 -1.56
N ALA A 103 7.23 -1.30 -1.46
CA ALA A 103 5.91 -1.89 -1.21
C ALA A 103 4.97 -1.73 -2.39
N ASN A 104 4.12 -2.73 -2.60
CA ASN A 104 2.94 -2.60 -3.45
C ASN A 104 1.90 -1.74 -2.75
N LEU A 105 1.06 -1.05 -3.52
CA LEU A 105 -0.10 -0.34 -3.01
C LEU A 105 -1.39 -1.07 -3.40
N LEU A 106 -2.18 -1.47 -2.40
CA LEU A 106 -3.58 -1.86 -2.54
C LEU A 106 -4.45 -0.64 -2.23
N MET A 107 -5.10 -0.09 -3.26
CA MET A 107 -6.01 1.05 -3.10
C MET A 107 -7.46 0.58 -3.00
N ASN A 108 -8.04 0.76 -1.82
CA ASN A 108 -9.42 0.36 -1.55
C ASN A 108 -10.42 1.43 -1.98
N ILE A 109 -11.54 0.95 -2.48
CA ILE A 109 -12.74 1.73 -2.78
C ILE A 109 -13.95 0.97 -2.24
N GLY A 110 -14.80 1.63 -1.44
CA GLY A 110 -16.08 1.06 -1.00
C GLY A 110 -17.13 1.17 -2.11
N PRO A 111 -17.62 0.06 -2.71
CA PRO A 111 -18.68 0.11 -3.71
C PRO A 111 -20.02 0.53 -3.08
N GLN A 112 -20.85 1.18 -3.87
CA GLN A 112 -22.20 1.58 -3.48
C GLN A 112 -23.12 0.35 -3.30
N PRO A 113 -24.31 0.50 -2.68
CA PRO A 113 -25.24 -0.63 -2.45
C PRO A 113 -25.74 -1.31 -3.73
N ASP A 114 -25.70 -0.63 -4.86
CA ASP A 114 -26.02 -1.16 -6.19
C ASP A 114 -24.86 -1.90 -6.86
N GLY A 115 -23.67 -1.90 -6.23
CA GLY A 115 -22.45 -2.51 -6.72
C GLY A 115 -21.58 -1.60 -7.60
N GLU A 116 -22.04 -0.39 -7.91
CA GLU A 116 -21.25 0.56 -8.68
C GLU A 116 -20.18 1.26 -7.80
N LEU A 117 -19.12 1.72 -8.44
CA LEU A 117 -18.12 2.55 -7.75
C LEU A 117 -18.60 4.01 -7.70
N PRO A 118 -18.37 4.72 -6.57
CA PRO A 118 -18.67 6.14 -6.49
C PRO A 118 -17.97 6.94 -7.62
N ALA A 119 -18.72 7.83 -8.27
CA ALA A 119 -18.21 8.59 -9.44
C ALA A 119 -16.89 9.33 -9.14
N VAL A 120 -16.76 9.89 -7.93
CA VAL A 120 -15.51 10.56 -7.50
C VAL A 120 -14.34 9.58 -7.45
N ALA A 121 -14.56 8.34 -6.99
CA ALA A 121 -13.51 7.33 -6.97
C ALA A 121 -13.09 6.92 -8.37
N VAL A 122 -14.05 6.73 -9.28
CA VAL A 122 -13.79 6.45 -10.70
C VAL A 122 -12.97 7.58 -11.33
N GLN A 123 -13.34 8.84 -11.10
CA GLN A 123 -12.58 9.98 -11.58
C GLN A 123 -11.13 9.97 -11.07
N ARG A 124 -10.91 9.71 -9.77
CA ARG A 124 -9.56 9.63 -9.20
C ARG A 124 -8.72 8.53 -9.84
N LEU A 125 -9.32 7.34 -10.07
CA LEU A 125 -8.63 6.25 -10.76
C LEU A 125 -8.26 6.62 -12.20
N GLN A 126 -9.15 7.30 -12.94
CA GLN A 126 -8.86 7.75 -14.28
C GLN A 126 -7.70 8.75 -14.31
N GLU A 127 -7.72 9.74 -13.42
CA GLU A 127 -6.64 10.73 -13.28
C GLU A 127 -5.29 10.08 -12.90
N MET A 128 -5.30 9.10 -11.97
CA MET A 128 -4.11 8.29 -11.66
C MET A 128 -3.67 7.47 -12.87
N GLY A 129 -4.63 6.91 -13.63
CA GLY A 129 -4.36 6.15 -14.86
C GLY A 129 -3.65 7.00 -15.92
N GLU A 130 -4.06 8.25 -16.11
CA GLU A 130 -3.38 9.18 -17.04
C GLU A 130 -1.94 9.49 -16.57
N TRP A 131 -1.74 9.70 -15.28
CA TRP A 131 -0.39 9.85 -14.73
C TRP A 131 0.46 8.60 -14.96
N MET A 132 -0.12 7.40 -14.72
CA MET A 132 0.57 6.13 -14.91
C MET A 132 0.91 5.85 -16.38
N LYS A 133 0.10 6.29 -17.34
CA LYS A 133 0.45 6.18 -18.77
C LYS A 133 1.73 6.94 -19.09
N GLN A 134 1.95 8.07 -18.45
CA GLN A 134 3.10 8.93 -18.71
C GLN A 134 4.33 8.51 -17.90
N TYR A 135 4.15 8.14 -16.64
CA TYR A 135 5.24 7.96 -15.67
C TYR A 135 5.33 6.54 -15.08
N GLY A 136 4.48 5.61 -15.51
CA GLY A 136 4.41 4.26 -14.93
C GLY A 136 5.71 3.47 -15.02
N GLU A 137 6.62 3.80 -15.96
CA GLU A 137 7.95 3.18 -16.02
C GLU A 137 8.77 3.41 -14.73
N THR A 138 8.47 4.50 -14.00
CA THR A 138 9.14 4.84 -12.74
C THR A 138 8.61 4.06 -11.55
N ILE A 139 7.53 3.28 -11.75
CA ILE A 139 6.85 2.46 -10.74
C ILE A 139 6.93 0.98 -11.10
N TYR A 140 6.52 0.60 -12.32
CA TYR A 140 6.42 -0.80 -12.73
C TYR A 140 7.77 -1.50 -12.82
N GLY A 141 7.91 -2.59 -12.05
CA GLY A 141 9.12 -3.41 -12.04
C GLY A 141 10.35 -2.71 -11.46
N THR A 142 10.14 -1.68 -10.67
CA THR A 142 11.20 -0.99 -9.93
C THR A 142 11.42 -1.60 -8.54
N ARG A 143 12.48 -1.16 -7.88
CA ARG A 143 12.75 -1.39 -6.46
C ARG A 143 13.04 -0.05 -5.79
N GLY A 144 12.57 0.13 -4.57
CA GLY A 144 12.89 1.27 -3.71
C GLY A 144 14.16 1.05 -2.89
N GLY A 145 14.53 2.06 -2.12
CA GLY A 145 15.54 1.93 -1.07
C GLY A 145 17.00 2.16 -1.47
N VAL A 146 17.31 2.52 -2.73
CA VAL A 146 18.68 2.88 -3.16
C VAL A 146 19.15 4.16 -2.47
N VAL A 147 18.24 5.14 -2.37
CA VAL A 147 18.42 6.33 -1.54
C VAL A 147 17.29 6.32 -0.51
N ALA A 148 17.64 6.51 0.74
CA ALA A 148 16.64 6.57 1.81
C ALA A 148 15.57 7.65 1.50
N PRO A 149 14.31 7.44 1.90
CA PRO A 149 13.28 8.47 1.79
C PRO A 149 13.69 9.75 2.52
N HIS A 150 13.36 10.90 1.92
CA HIS A 150 13.61 12.23 2.43
C HIS A 150 12.33 13.07 2.43
N ASP A 151 12.37 14.22 3.09
CA ASP A 151 11.25 15.17 3.12
C ASP A 151 10.84 15.62 1.71
N TRP A 152 11.79 15.75 0.78
CA TRP A 152 11.53 16.13 -0.60
C TRP A 152 10.87 15.02 -1.43
N GLY A 153 11.03 13.72 -1.04
CA GLY A 153 10.48 12.58 -1.78
C GLY A 153 11.26 11.29 -1.63
N VAL A 154 11.19 10.45 -2.67
CA VAL A 154 11.74 9.10 -2.68
C VAL A 154 12.42 8.79 -4.02
N THR A 155 13.13 7.67 -4.07
CA THR A 155 13.70 7.13 -5.31
C THR A 155 13.21 5.73 -5.59
N THR A 156 13.09 5.40 -6.89
CA THR A 156 12.91 4.02 -7.38
C THR A 156 13.98 3.71 -8.41
N GLN A 157 14.33 2.43 -8.57
CA GLN A 157 15.39 2.01 -9.50
C GLN A 157 14.91 0.82 -10.34
N LYS A 158 15.31 0.82 -11.61
CA LYS A 158 15.14 -0.31 -12.52
C LYS A 158 16.42 -0.50 -13.35
N GLY A 159 17.11 -1.60 -13.10
CA GLY A 159 18.44 -1.82 -13.69
C GLY A 159 19.41 -0.71 -13.29
N ASN A 160 19.99 -0.03 -14.29
CA ASN A 160 20.91 1.11 -14.12
C ASN A 160 20.21 2.48 -14.12
N LYS A 161 18.88 2.53 -14.20
CA LYS A 161 18.12 3.77 -14.15
C LYS A 161 17.67 4.05 -12.73
N LEU A 162 17.98 5.23 -12.22
CA LEU A 162 17.46 5.77 -10.97
C LEU A 162 16.43 6.85 -11.29
N TYR A 163 15.22 6.70 -10.75
CA TYR A 163 14.15 7.70 -10.85
C TYR A 163 14.06 8.44 -9.52
N VAL A 164 14.11 9.77 -9.60
CA VAL A 164 13.98 10.66 -8.43
C VAL A 164 12.60 11.28 -8.45
N HIS A 165 11.80 10.98 -7.43
CA HIS A 165 10.45 11.50 -7.27
C HIS A 165 10.46 12.65 -6.28
N ILE A 166 10.37 13.87 -6.79
CA ILE A 166 10.29 15.08 -5.96
C ILE A 166 8.82 15.37 -5.68
N LEU A 167 8.40 15.17 -4.45
CA LEU A 167 7.01 15.31 -4.00
C LEU A 167 6.73 16.67 -3.38
N ASP A 168 7.78 17.31 -2.83
CA ASP A 168 7.72 18.65 -2.26
C ASP A 168 8.95 19.45 -2.72
N LEU A 169 8.70 20.49 -3.51
CA LEU A 169 9.69 21.48 -3.87
C LEU A 169 9.61 22.61 -2.85
N ARG A 170 10.41 22.54 -1.81
CA ARG A 170 10.60 23.71 -0.95
C ARG A 170 11.46 24.70 -1.73
N SER A 171 10.85 25.81 -2.18
CA SER A 171 11.65 26.96 -2.57
C SER A 171 12.35 27.45 -1.33
N GLU A 172 13.68 27.29 -1.26
CA GLU A 172 14.47 28.09 -0.34
C GLU A 172 14.23 29.54 -0.75
N GLU A 173 13.41 30.27 0.01
CA GLU A 173 13.43 31.72 -0.05
C GLU A 173 14.82 32.15 0.46
N ARG A 174 15.66 32.57 -0.47
CA ARG A 174 16.93 33.25 -0.21
C ARG A 174 16.67 34.71 0.05
#